data_f2edabd788bbb20d56465da8f061c39d
#
_entry.id   f2edabd788bbb20d56465da8f061c39d
#
_cell.length_a   1.000
_cell.length_b   1.000
_cell.length_c   1.000
_cell.angle_alpha   90.00
_cell.angle_beta   90.00
_cell.angle_gamma   90.00
#
_symmetry.space_group_name_H-M   'P 1'
#
loop_
_entity.id
_entity.type
_entity.pdbx_description
1 polymer ?
#
loop_
_entity_poly.entity_id
_entity_poly.type
_entity_poly.pdbx_seq_one_letter_code
_entity_poly.pdbx_strand_id
1 'polypeptide(L)'
;MGLQQSLRRIAGAAGEIVPLALAPAPDRSMKTYFDHEKLDVYQESIAFCGWVGDLLNDITGKAAAKDQLDRASTSLPLNIAEGNGKFSDADRSRFLEIARGSALECAACLDVLVVRKLIAAERIIPAKEQLVRIVNMLMGMLKRFSERAEFLREDEGTYASEYDHDHEQEHE
;
A
#
# COMPACT_ATOMS: atom_id res chain seq x y z
N MET A 1 -46.51 -32.29 11.32
CA MET A 1 -46.14 -30.91 11.77
C MET A 1 -44.62 -30.74 12.00
N GLY A 2 -43.72 -31.47 11.32
CA GLY A 2 -42.27 -31.43 11.58
C GLY A 2 -41.37 -30.96 10.42
N LEU A 3 -41.85 -31.01 9.18
CA LEU A 3 -41.01 -30.72 8.02
C LEU A 3 -40.97 -29.20 7.65
N GLN A 4 -41.95 -28.42 7.99
CA GLN A 4 -41.96 -26.97 7.73
C GLN A 4 -41.16 -26.15 8.75
N GLN A 5 -40.90 -26.67 9.95
CA GLN A 5 -40.03 -26.00 10.92
C GLN A 5 -38.53 -26.24 10.65
N SER A 6 -38.14 -27.37 10.04
CA SER A 6 -36.77 -27.63 9.63
C SER A 6 -36.33 -26.77 8.44
N LEU A 7 -37.20 -26.46 7.50
CA LEU A 7 -36.88 -25.61 6.33
C LEU A 7 -36.74 -24.12 6.68
N ARG A 8 -37.39 -23.66 7.76
CA ARG A 8 -37.20 -22.28 8.24
C ARG A 8 -35.87 -22.06 8.97
N ARG A 9 -35.22 -23.13 9.46
CA ARG A 9 -33.89 -23.03 10.10
C ARG A 9 -32.72 -22.96 9.09
N ILE A 10 -32.95 -23.39 7.84
CA ILE A 10 -31.94 -23.35 6.77
C ILE A 10 -31.99 -22.04 5.99
N ALA A 11 -33.14 -21.36 5.97
CA ALA A 11 -33.31 -20.08 5.30
C ALA A 11 -32.83 -18.85 6.10
N GLY A 12 -32.43 -19.03 7.37
CA GLY A 12 -31.95 -17.95 8.23
C GLY A 12 -30.41 -17.78 8.26
N ALA A 13 -29.65 -18.54 7.46
CA ALA A 13 -28.20 -18.48 7.42
C ALA A 13 -27.60 -17.96 6.09
N ALA A 14 -28.45 -17.52 5.15
CA ALA A 14 -28.00 -16.66 4.06
C ALA A 14 -27.98 -15.23 4.60
N GLY A 15 -26.97 -14.91 5.43
CA GLY A 15 -26.65 -13.54 5.78
C GLY A 15 -26.52 -12.77 4.47
N GLU A 16 -27.36 -11.77 4.29
CA GLU A 16 -27.25 -10.78 3.23
C GLU A 16 -25.77 -10.35 3.21
N ILE A 17 -25.03 -10.69 2.15
CA ILE A 17 -23.63 -10.28 1.98
C ILE A 17 -23.69 -8.79 1.73
N VAL A 18 -23.73 -8.01 2.81
CA VAL A 18 -23.52 -6.57 2.71
C VAL A 18 -22.09 -6.40 2.19
N PRO A 19 -21.90 -5.83 1.00
CA PRO A 19 -20.56 -5.55 0.52
C PRO A 19 -19.86 -4.73 1.60
N LEU A 20 -18.72 -5.20 2.10
CA LEU A 20 -17.90 -4.39 2.98
C LEU A 20 -17.47 -3.18 2.15
N ALA A 21 -18.18 -2.06 2.31
CA ALA A 21 -17.86 -0.84 1.61
C ALA A 21 -16.42 -0.47 1.94
N LEU A 22 -15.64 -0.17 0.91
CA LEU A 22 -14.32 0.39 1.10
C LEU A 22 -14.44 1.58 2.06
N ALA A 23 -13.58 1.65 3.07
CA ALA A 23 -13.62 2.77 4.00
C ALA A 23 -13.64 4.09 3.22
N PRO A 24 -14.51 5.04 3.57
CA PRO A 24 -14.55 6.32 2.88
C PRO A 24 -13.15 6.94 2.91
N ALA A 25 -12.80 7.62 1.82
CA ALA A 25 -11.54 8.38 1.79
C ALA A 25 -11.44 9.22 3.07
N PRO A 26 -10.26 9.28 3.71
CA PRO A 26 -10.10 10.00 4.97
C PRO A 26 -10.57 11.44 4.82
N ASP A 27 -11.26 11.93 5.85
CA ASP A 27 -11.79 13.28 5.89
C ASP A 27 -10.63 14.29 5.80
N ARG A 28 -10.48 14.93 4.66
CA ARG A 28 -9.44 15.96 4.40
C ARG A 28 -9.60 17.22 5.24
N SER A 29 -10.70 17.34 6.01
CA SER A 29 -10.90 18.44 6.97
C SER A 29 -10.13 18.22 8.28
N MET A 30 -9.60 17.01 8.53
CA MET A 30 -8.83 16.73 9.74
C MET A 30 -7.50 17.49 9.72
N LYS A 31 -7.17 18.08 10.85
CA LYS A 31 -5.88 18.76 11.04
C LYS A 31 -4.74 17.76 10.90
N THR A 32 -3.83 18.04 9.97
CA THR A 32 -2.59 17.26 9.77
C THR A 32 -1.48 17.82 10.66
N TYR A 33 -0.72 16.92 11.29
CA TYR A 33 0.41 17.25 12.16
C TYR A 33 1.76 16.98 11.50
N PHE A 34 1.82 15.98 10.63
CA PHE A 34 3.04 15.54 9.96
C PHE A 34 2.87 15.56 8.43
N ASP A 35 3.98 15.75 7.71
CA ASP A 35 3.94 15.88 6.25
C ASP A 35 3.47 14.63 5.51
N HIS A 36 3.79 13.43 6.02
CA HIS A 36 3.31 12.19 5.40
C HIS A 36 1.78 12.06 5.43
N GLU A 37 1.10 12.67 6.41
CA GLU A 37 -0.37 12.66 6.52
C GLU A 37 -1.05 13.40 5.36
N LYS A 38 -0.32 14.27 4.65
CA LYS A 38 -0.81 15.00 3.48
C LYS A 38 -0.71 14.20 2.18
N LEU A 39 0.01 13.08 2.19
CA LEU A 39 0.20 12.25 1.01
C LEU A 39 -1.05 11.41 0.73
N ASP A 40 -1.60 11.53 -0.48
CA ASP A 40 -2.75 10.73 -0.91
C ASP A 40 -2.48 9.22 -0.77
N VAL A 41 -1.27 8.78 -1.10
CA VAL A 41 -0.86 7.38 -0.96
C VAL A 41 -0.85 6.89 0.49
N TYR A 42 -0.50 7.75 1.44
CA TYR A 42 -0.58 7.44 2.86
C TYR A 42 -2.02 7.32 3.32
N GLN A 43 -2.87 8.28 2.95
CA GLN A 43 -4.29 8.29 3.31
C GLN A 43 -5.02 7.06 2.75
N GLU A 44 -4.77 6.71 1.48
CA GLU A 44 -5.32 5.49 0.85
C GLU A 44 -4.83 4.23 1.58
N SER A 45 -3.57 4.19 2.01
CA SER A 45 -3.01 3.03 2.71
C SER A 45 -3.57 2.87 4.13
N ILE A 46 -3.85 3.96 4.85
CA ILE A 46 -4.53 3.93 6.15
C ILE A 46 -5.97 3.45 6.01
N ALA A 47 -6.71 3.95 5.00
CA ALA A 47 -8.07 3.49 4.72
C ALA A 47 -8.10 1.99 4.39
N PHE A 48 -7.15 1.51 3.58
CA PHE A 48 -6.99 0.09 3.28
C PHE A 48 -6.67 -0.73 4.54
N CYS A 49 -5.78 -0.26 5.41
CA CYS A 49 -5.46 -0.93 6.67
C CYS A 49 -6.69 -1.07 7.57
N GLY A 50 -7.54 -0.03 7.66
CA GLY A 50 -8.81 -0.08 8.39
C GLY A 50 -9.75 -1.13 7.81
N TRP A 51 -9.92 -1.15 6.47
CA TRP A 51 -10.73 -2.14 5.79
C TRP A 51 -10.24 -3.58 6.05
N VAL A 52 -8.92 -3.80 6.07
CA VAL A 52 -8.33 -5.10 6.41
C VAL A 52 -8.69 -5.50 7.84
N GLY A 53 -8.61 -4.57 8.80
CA GLY A 53 -9.01 -4.83 10.18
C GLY A 53 -10.45 -5.33 10.29
N ASP A 54 -11.38 -4.67 9.61
CA ASP A 54 -12.79 -5.10 9.55
C ASP A 54 -12.96 -6.46 8.88
N LEU A 55 -12.27 -6.70 7.75
CA LEU A 55 -12.29 -7.99 7.06
C LEU A 55 -11.80 -9.13 7.97
N LEU A 56 -10.69 -8.90 8.69
CA LEU A 56 -10.10 -9.93 9.56
C LEU A 56 -10.98 -10.28 10.76
N ASN A 57 -11.78 -9.33 11.25
CA ASN A 57 -12.77 -9.57 12.29
C ASN A 57 -13.91 -10.48 11.80
N ASP A 58 -14.30 -10.39 10.55
CA ASP A 58 -15.36 -11.20 9.95
C ASP A 58 -14.93 -12.64 9.66
N ILE A 59 -13.63 -12.89 9.45
CA ILE A 59 -13.13 -14.20 9.08
C ILE A 59 -12.96 -15.07 10.32
N THR A 60 -13.77 -16.12 10.45
CA THR A 60 -13.62 -17.13 11.50
C THR A 60 -12.51 -18.12 11.17
N GLY A 61 -11.84 -18.61 12.22
CA GLY A 61 -10.76 -19.61 12.09
C GLY A 61 -9.35 -19.03 11.91
N LYS A 62 -8.37 -19.91 12.12
CA LYS A 62 -6.94 -19.57 11.96
C LYS A 62 -6.49 -19.82 10.51
N ALA A 63 -5.80 -18.86 9.93
CA ALA A 63 -5.16 -19.02 8.63
C ALA A 63 -3.91 -18.14 8.60
N ALA A 64 -2.76 -18.70 8.21
CA ALA A 64 -1.50 -17.94 8.11
C ALA A 64 -1.62 -16.70 7.19
N ALA A 65 -2.48 -16.77 6.16
CA ALA A 65 -2.75 -15.64 5.28
C ALA A 65 -3.43 -14.45 5.99
N LYS A 66 -4.18 -14.69 7.09
CA LYS A 66 -4.75 -13.60 7.91
C LYS A 66 -3.65 -12.83 8.63
N ASP A 67 -2.77 -13.55 9.32
CA ASP A 67 -1.68 -12.96 10.08
C ASP A 67 -0.70 -12.22 9.14
N GLN A 68 -0.52 -12.76 7.94
CA GLN A 68 0.33 -12.15 6.92
C GLN A 68 -0.32 -10.88 6.33
N LEU A 69 -1.62 -10.92 6.05
CA LEU A 69 -2.38 -9.75 5.57
C LEU A 69 -2.37 -8.62 6.61
N ASP A 70 -2.55 -8.94 7.88
CA ASP A 70 -2.51 -7.97 8.98
C ASP A 70 -1.14 -7.27 9.04
N ARG A 71 -0.05 -8.03 9.03
CA ARG A 71 1.30 -7.48 9.03
C ARG A 71 1.61 -6.65 7.80
N ALA A 72 1.27 -7.14 6.61
CA ALA A 72 1.54 -6.44 5.35
C ALA A 72 0.73 -5.14 5.23
N SER A 73 -0.56 -5.16 5.62
CA SER A 73 -1.40 -3.96 5.60
C SER A 73 -0.91 -2.88 6.56
N THR A 74 -0.38 -3.26 7.72
CA THR A 74 0.25 -2.34 8.68
C THR A 74 1.60 -1.83 8.18
N SER A 75 2.42 -2.70 7.58
CA SER A 75 3.73 -2.35 7.03
C SER A 75 3.65 -1.29 5.92
N LEU A 76 2.59 -1.30 5.12
CA LEU A 76 2.39 -0.39 3.99
C LEU A 76 2.41 1.09 4.40
N PRO A 77 1.52 1.62 5.25
CA PRO A 77 1.53 3.02 5.66
C PRO A 77 2.76 3.39 6.49
N LEU A 78 3.29 2.48 7.31
CA LEU A 78 4.47 2.75 8.13
C LEU A 78 5.70 3.02 7.26
N ASN A 79 5.93 2.25 6.19
CA ASN A 79 7.06 2.48 5.28
C ASN A 79 6.87 3.75 4.45
N ILE A 80 5.64 4.13 4.06
CA ILE A 80 5.38 5.42 3.41
C ILE A 80 5.76 6.58 4.33
N ALA A 81 5.33 6.54 5.59
CA ALA A 81 5.64 7.58 6.58
C ALA A 81 7.16 7.67 6.84
N GLU A 82 7.83 6.53 7.03
CA GLU A 82 9.26 6.47 7.27
C GLU A 82 10.06 6.98 6.07
N GLY A 83 9.70 6.57 4.85
CA GLY A 83 10.32 7.05 3.61
C GLY A 83 10.15 8.56 3.44
N ASN A 84 8.97 9.10 3.76
CA ASN A 84 8.75 10.54 3.70
C ASN A 84 9.63 11.34 4.67
N GLY A 85 10.02 10.75 5.80
CA GLY A 85 10.91 11.37 6.79
C GLY A 85 12.40 11.27 6.46
N LYS A 86 12.82 10.55 5.42
CA LYS A 86 14.23 10.42 5.04
C LYS A 86 14.73 11.64 4.28
N PHE A 87 16.01 12.00 4.47
CA PHE A 87 16.63 13.14 3.78
C PHE A 87 17.08 12.76 2.36
N SER A 88 17.70 11.58 2.17
CA SER A 88 18.20 11.17 0.86
C SER A 88 17.10 10.53 0.00
N ASP A 89 17.12 10.79 -1.31
CA ASP A 89 16.19 10.19 -2.26
C ASP A 89 16.40 8.67 -2.38
N ALA A 90 17.63 8.18 -2.17
CA ALA A 90 17.94 6.75 -2.15
C ALA A 90 17.26 6.04 -0.97
N ASP A 91 17.33 6.61 0.23
CA ASP A 91 16.64 6.06 1.40
C ASP A 91 15.12 6.15 1.25
N ARG A 92 14.60 7.28 0.73
CA ARG A 92 13.17 7.42 0.41
C ARG A 92 12.70 6.31 -0.52
N SER A 93 13.43 6.09 -1.63
CA SER A 93 13.11 5.04 -2.59
C SER A 93 13.09 3.66 -1.96
N ARG A 94 14.06 3.34 -1.12
CA ARG A 94 14.14 2.06 -0.41
C ARG A 94 12.87 1.78 0.41
N PHE A 95 12.40 2.74 1.20
CA PHE A 95 11.20 2.57 2.01
C PHE A 95 9.93 2.50 1.15
N LEU A 96 9.84 3.27 0.06
CA LEU A 96 8.71 3.20 -0.86
C LEU A 96 8.67 1.87 -1.62
N GLU A 97 9.82 1.25 -1.91
CA GLU A 97 9.87 -0.11 -2.48
C GLU A 97 9.37 -1.16 -1.48
N ILE A 98 9.72 -1.03 -0.19
CA ILE A 98 9.18 -1.92 0.86
C ILE A 98 7.66 -1.74 0.97
N ALA A 99 7.16 -0.50 0.94
CA ALA A 99 5.73 -0.22 0.95
C ALA A 99 5.03 -0.85 -0.26
N ARG A 100 5.60 -0.74 -1.46
CA ARG A 100 5.08 -1.38 -2.68
C ARG A 100 5.06 -2.90 -2.56
N GLY A 101 6.12 -3.50 -2.01
CA GLY A 101 6.18 -4.93 -1.71
C GLY A 101 5.06 -5.36 -0.77
N SER A 102 4.81 -4.58 0.30
CA SER A 102 3.72 -4.83 1.24
C SER A 102 2.33 -4.75 0.60
N ALA A 103 2.11 -3.81 -0.34
CA ALA A 103 0.85 -3.73 -1.09
C ALA A 103 0.62 -4.96 -1.97
N LEU A 104 1.65 -5.44 -2.66
CA LEU A 104 1.58 -6.66 -3.49
C LEU A 104 1.36 -7.90 -2.63
N GLU A 105 1.98 -7.97 -1.46
CA GLU A 105 1.77 -9.05 -0.49
C GLU A 105 0.32 -9.07 0.03
N CYS A 106 -0.27 -7.92 0.32
CA CYS A 106 -1.69 -7.82 0.65
C CYS A 106 -2.57 -8.39 -0.46
N ALA A 107 -2.32 -8.01 -1.72
CA ALA A 107 -3.08 -8.52 -2.86
C ALA A 107 -3.00 -10.06 -2.97
N ALA A 108 -1.80 -10.62 -2.79
CA ALA A 108 -1.59 -12.07 -2.80
C ALA A 108 -2.30 -12.77 -1.63
N CYS A 109 -2.26 -12.20 -0.42
CA CYS A 109 -2.97 -12.74 0.74
C CYS A 109 -4.48 -12.77 0.52
N LEU A 110 -5.06 -11.72 -0.08
CA LEU A 110 -6.48 -11.69 -0.43
C LEU A 110 -6.85 -12.82 -1.40
N ASP A 111 -6.03 -13.09 -2.43
CA ASP A 111 -6.24 -14.22 -3.34
C ASP A 111 -6.20 -15.56 -2.61
N VAL A 112 -5.23 -15.74 -1.69
CA VAL A 112 -5.14 -16.96 -0.87
C VAL A 112 -6.39 -17.15 -0.01
N LEU A 113 -6.93 -16.08 0.60
CA LEU A 113 -8.15 -16.18 1.40
C LEU A 113 -9.36 -16.61 0.55
N VAL A 114 -9.48 -16.13 -0.70
CA VAL A 114 -10.52 -16.56 -1.64
C VAL A 114 -10.36 -18.02 -2.04
N VAL A 115 -9.17 -18.45 -2.46
CA VAL A 115 -8.89 -19.83 -2.88
C VAL A 115 -9.14 -20.81 -1.71
N ARG A 116 -8.88 -20.39 -0.49
CA ARG A 116 -9.18 -21.14 0.73
C ARG A 116 -10.65 -21.10 1.15
N LYS A 117 -11.50 -20.38 0.39
CA LYS A 117 -12.94 -20.21 0.64
C LYS A 117 -13.25 -19.57 2.00
N LEU A 118 -12.35 -18.74 2.49
CA LEU A 118 -12.55 -17.99 3.74
C LEU A 118 -13.33 -16.68 3.50
N ILE A 119 -13.27 -16.15 2.28
CA ILE A 119 -14.01 -14.97 1.83
C ILE A 119 -14.50 -15.18 0.39
N ALA A 120 -15.59 -14.49 0.02
CA ALA A 120 -16.09 -14.48 -1.33
C ALA A 120 -15.22 -13.58 -2.23
N ALA A 121 -15.05 -13.96 -3.52
CA ALA A 121 -14.21 -13.23 -4.46
C ALA A 121 -14.66 -11.77 -4.67
N GLU A 122 -15.96 -11.53 -4.63
CA GLU A 122 -16.57 -10.21 -4.82
C GLU A 122 -16.17 -9.23 -3.72
N ARG A 123 -15.89 -9.73 -2.49
CA ARG A 123 -15.48 -8.88 -1.36
C ARG A 123 -14.11 -8.25 -1.53
N ILE A 124 -13.22 -8.88 -2.29
CA ILE A 124 -11.85 -8.37 -2.46
C ILE A 124 -11.67 -7.41 -3.63
N ILE A 125 -12.65 -7.33 -4.54
CA ILE A 125 -12.55 -6.49 -5.76
C ILE A 125 -12.24 -5.04 -5.41
N PRO A 126 -13.03 -4.33 -4.58
CA PRO A 126 -12.75 -2.93 -4.27
C PRO A 126 -11.38 -2.71 -3.60
N ALA A 127 -10.98 -3.65 -2.74
CA ALA A 127 -9.69 -3.59 -2.06
C ALA A 127 -8.51 -3.79 -3.03
N LYS A 128 -8.63 -4.70 -4.01
CA LYS A 128 -7.63 -4.87 -5.06
C LYS A 128 -7.53 -3.64 -5.97
N GLU A 129 -8.63 -3.02 -6.30
CA GLU A 129 -8.63 -1.75 -7.04
C GLU A 129 -7.95 -0.63 -6.25
N GLN A 130 -8.15 -0.57 -4.93
CA GLN A 130 -7.44 0.36 -4.06
C GLN A 130 -5.95 0.08 -4.03
N LEU A 131 -5.53 -1.19 -3.89
CA LEU A 131 -4.12 -1.58 -3.94
C LEU A 131 -3.47 -1.21 -5.28
N VAL A 132 -4.17 -1.35 -6.41
CA VAL A 132 -3.67 -0.89 -7.72
C VAL A 132 -3.42 0.62 -7.70
N ARG A 133 -4.34 1.44 -7.15
CA ARG A 133 -4.11 2.88 -7.04
C ARG A 133 -2.90 3.20 -6.16
N ILE A 134 -2.77 2.55 -5.00
CA ILE A 134 -1.63 2.71 -4.09
C ILE A 134 -0.31 2.37 -4.80
N VAL A 135 -0.23 1.23 -5.47
CA VAL A 135 0.96 0.80 -6.21
C VAL A 135 1.32 1.80 -7.30
N ASN A 136 0.35 2.31 -8.05
CA ASN A 136 0.59 3.31 -9.10
C ASN A 136 1.13 4.63 -8.52
N MET A 137 0.61 5.09 -7.39
CA MET A 137 1.13 6.28 -6.70
C MET A 137 2.56 6.06 -6.20
N LEU A 138 2.87 4.90 -5.61
CA LEU A 138 4.23 4.55 -5.18
C LEU A 138 5.20 4.49 -6.36
N MET A 139 4.79 3.90 -7.48
CA MET A 139 5.61 3.86 -8.70
C MET A 139 5.89 5.25 -9.26
N GLY A 140 4.90 6.15 -9.25
CA GLY A 140 5.11 7.55 -9.64
C GLY A 140 6.12 8.28 -8.76
N MET A 141 6.08 8.05 -7.43
CA MET A 141 7.06 8.63 -6.50
C MET A 141 8.47 8.05 -6.72
N LEU A 142 8.60 6.73 -6.88
CA LEU A 142 9.87 6.05 -7.15
C LEU A 142 10.52 6.57 -8.43
N LYS A 143 9.75 6.69 -9.51
CA LYS A 143 10.23 7.23 -10.78
C LYS A 143 10.80 8.65 -10.61
N ARG A 144 10.09 9.53 -9.91
CA ARG A 144 10.52 10.90 -9.65
C ARG A 144 11.86 10.97 -8.91
N PHE A 145 12.08 10.10 -7.91
CA PHE A 145 13.35 10.07 -7.18
C PHE A 145 14.50 9.51 -8.02
N SER A 146 14.25 8.54 -8.89
CA SER A 146 15.23 7.99 -9.83
C SER A 146 15.69 9.04 -10.84
N GLU A 147 14.75 9.73 -11.50
CA GLU A 147 15.04 10.78 -12.47
C GLU A 147 15.84 11.93 -11.85
N ARG A 148 15.51 12.33 -10.61
CA ARG A 148 16.26 13.35 -9.88
C ARG A 148 17.69 12.91 -9.56
N ALA A 149 17.90 11.65 -9.18
CA ALA A 149 19.22 11.11 -8.89
C ALA A 149 20.10 11.04 -10.15
N GLU A 150 19.52 10.72 -11.31
CA GLU A 150 20.22 10.75 -12.60
C GLU A 150 20.64 12.16 -12.98
N PHE A 151 19.73 13.14 -12.89
CA PHE A 151 20.02 14.54 -13.18
C PHE A 151 21.17 15.08 -12.33
N LEU A 152 21.20 14.80 -11.01
CA LEU A 152 22.28 15.26 -10.13
C LEU A 152 23.63 14.62 -10.46
N ARG A 153 23.68 13.37 -10.94
CA ARG A 153 24.93 12.72 -11.37
C ARG A 153 25.47 13.30 -12.66
N GLU A 154 24.60 13.68 -13.59
CA GLU A 154 25.00 14.34 -14.84
C GLU A 154 25.58 15.72 -14.56
N ASP A 155 24.99 16.48 -13.63
CA ASP A 155 25.46 17.80 -13.22
C ASP A 155 26.83 17.73 -12.53
N GLU A 156 27.03 16.79 -11.58
CA GLU A 156 28.33 16.55 -10.94
C GLU A 156 29.42 16.11 -11.95
N GLY A 157 29.07 15.33 -12.96
CA GLY A 157 30.00 14.92 -14.04
C GLY A 157 30.44 16.10 -14.91
N THR A 158 29.58 17.07 -15.11
CA THR A 158 29.88 18.30 -15.90
C THR A 158 30.85 19.21 -15.15
N TYR A 159 30.68 19.41 -13.86
CA TYR A 159 31.61 20.21 -13.02
C TYR A 159 32.99 19.56 -12.90
N ALA A 160 33.09 18.23 -12.78
CA ALA A 160 34.40 17.56 -12.71
C ALA A 160 35.21 17.69 -14.00
N SER A 161 34.57 17.73 -15.17
CA SER A 161 35.24 17.88 -16.45
C SER A 161 35.74 19.30 -16.72
N GLU A 162 35.12 20.32 -16.14
CA GLU A 162 35.58 21.72 -16.25
C GLU A 162 36.82 21.99 -15.39
N TYR A 163 36.94 21.39 -14.22
CA TYR A 163 38.11 21.56 -13.35
C TYR A 163 39.37 20.84 -13.86
N ASP A 164 39.24 19.71 -14.55
CA ASP A 164 40.40 18.99 -15.14
C ASP A 164 40.99 19.73 -16.36
N HIS A 165 40.22 20.56 -17.09
CA HIS A 165 40.71 21.28 -18.23
C HIS A 165 41.51 22.53 -17.83
N ASP A 166 41.25 23.15 -16.69
CA ASP A 166 41.96 24.37 -16.24
C ASP A 166 43.37 24.04 -15.68
N HIS A 167 43.61 22.79 -15.23
CA HIS A 167 44.92 22.38 -14.69
C HIS A 167 45.93 21.92 -15.76
N GLU A 168 45.51 21.57 -16.99
CA GLU A 168 46.43 21.22 -18.07
C GLU A 168 47.06 22.41 -18.79
N GLN A 169 46.54 23.63 -18.59
CA GLN A 169 47.03 24.85 -19.28
C GLN A 169 48.12 25.63 -18.47
N GLU A 170 48.42 25.26 -17.22
CA GLU A 170 49.44 25.95 -16.42
C GLU A 170 50.85 25.28 -16.43
N HIS A 171 51.08 24.24 -17.28
CA HIS A 171 52.35 23.51 -17.34
C HIS A 171 53.03 23.48 -18.74
N GLU A 172 52.75 24.48 -19.64
CA GLU A 172 53.57 24.69 -20.84
C GLU A 172 54.47 25.96 -20.74
#